data_43205b8f527bd5024e6443e4103d32ff
#
_entry.id   43205b8f527bd5024e6443e4103d32ff
#
_cell.length_a   1.000
_cell.length_b   1.000
_cell.length_c   1.000
_cell.angle_alpha   90.00
_cell.angle_beta   90.00
_cell.angle_gamma   90.00
#
_symmetry.space_group_name_H-M   'P 1'
#
loop_
_entity.id
_entity.type
_entity.pdbx_description
1 polymer ?
#
loop_
_entity_poly.entity_id
_entity_poly.type
_entity_poly.pdbx_seq_one_letter_code
_entity_poly.pdbx_strand_id
1 'polypeptide(L)'
;RRNKLLGENFPTFYEKPVHIVKGEGVWLYGADGKKYLDCYNNVPHVGHCHPKVVEAIAKQAKTLNTHTRYLHEGILDYGESLCLPSW
;
A
#
# COMPACT_ATOMS: atom_id res chain seq x y z
N ARG A 1 -15.31 -16.03 -11.37
CA ARG A 1 -15.91 -15.34 -10.21
C ARG A 1 -15.76 -13.83 -10.28
N ARG A 2 -14.57 -13.35 -10.66
CA ARG A 2 -14.27 -11.91 -10.75
C ARG A 2 -15.21 -11.20 -11.74
N ASN A 3 -15.44 -11.78 -12.91
CA ASN A 3 -16.32 -11.20 -13.92
C ASN A 3 -17.76 -11.07 -13.46
N LYS A 4 -18.24 -12.02 -12.65
CA LYS A 4 -19.58 -11.95 -12.06
C LYS A 4 -19.73 -10.82 -11.05
N LEU A 5 -18.69 -10.57 -10.27
CA LEU A 5 -18.75 -9.61 -9.17
C LEU A 5 -18.35 -8.20 -9.56
N LEU A 6 -17.35 -8.07 -10.44
CA LEU A 6 -16.81 -6.77 -10.87
C LEU A 6 -17.22 -6.37 -12.28
N GLY A 7 -17.81 -7.32 -13.05
CA GLY A 7 -18.11 -7.11 -14.46
C GLY A 7 -16.92 -7.47 -15.35
N GLU A 8 -17.17 -7.54 -16.64
CA GLU A 8 -16.16 -7.96 -17.62
C GLU A 8 -15.18 -6.85 -18.02
N ASN A 9 -15.44 -5.62 -17.59
CA ASN A 9 -14.66 -4.44 -17.98
C ASN A 9 -13.41 -4.18 -17.14
N PHE A 10 -13.12 -5.03 -16.15
CA PHE A 10 -11.93 -4.88 -15.30
C PHE A 10 -10.82 -5.78 -15.83
N PRO A 11 -9.84 -5.22 -16.57
CA PRO A 11 -8.78 -6.02 -17.16
C PRO A 11 -7.80 -6.54 -16.11
N THR A 12 -7.18 -7.68 -16.43
CA THR A 12 -6.04 -8.21 -15.69
C THR A 12 -4.77 -8.03 -16.53
N PHE A 13 -3.58 -8.06 -15.90
CA PHE A 13 -2.32 -7.82 -16.60
C PHE A 13 -1.91 -8.95 -17.55
N TYR A 14 -2.27 -10.19 -17.24
CA TYR A 14 -1.76 -11.36 -17.95
C TYR A 14 -2.88 -12.17 -18.55
N GLU A 15 -2.58 -12.88 -19.66
CA GLU A 15 -3.51 -13.84 -20.26
C GLU A 15 -4.03 -14.84 -19.24
N LYS A 16 -3.10 -15.38 -18.43
CA LYS A 16 -3.43 -16.21 -17.28
C LYS A 16 -3.29 -15.35 -16.04
N PRO A 17 -4.39 -14.85 -15.46
CA PRO A 17 -4.31 -13.98 -14.29
C PRO A 17 -3.56 -14.63 -13.14
N VAL A 18 -2.77 -13.81 -12.42
CA VAL A 18 -2.03 -14.24 -11.24
C VAL A 18 -2.85 -13.88 -10.00
N HIS A 19 -3.08 -14.87 -9.14
CA HIS A 19 -3.81 -14.67 -7.89
C HIS A 19 -2.80 -14.40 -6.77
N ILE A 20 -2.61 -13.13 -6.42
CA ILE A 20 -1.67 -12.70 -5.39
C ILE A 20 -2.39 -12.64 -4.03
N VAL A 21 -1.76 -13.22 -3.01
CA VAL A 21 -2.35 -13.30 -1.66
C VAL A 21 -1.48 -12.67 -0.56
N LYS A 22 -0.21 -12.38 -0.83
CA LYS A 22 0.70 -11.84 0.16
C LYS A 22 1.82 -11.03 -0.49
N GLY A 23 2.30 -10.00 0.19
CA GLY A 23 3.47 -9.23 -0.20
C GLY A 23 4.42 -9.06 0.98
N GLU A 24 5.72 -9.12 0.73
CA GLU A 24 6.75 -8.91 1.73
C GLU A 24 8.04 -8.41 1.08
N GLY A 25 8.48 -7.21 1.45
CA GLY A 25 9.65 -6.60 0.84
C GLY A 25 9.44 -6.39 -0.66
N VAL A 26 10.28 -6.99 -1.47
CA VAL A 26 10.19 -6.92 -2.95
C VAL A 26 9.45 -8.11 -3.56
N TRP A 27 8.91 -8.98 -2.73
CA TRP A 27 8.31 -10.23 -3.17
C TRP A 27 6.80 -10.23 -3.07
N LEU A 28 6.15 -10.82 -4.07
CA LEU A 28 4.74 -11.16 -4.05
C LEU A 28 4.59 -12.67 -4.07
N TYR A 29 3.55 -13.15 -3.39
CA TYR A 29 3.30 -14.59 -3.27
C TYR A 29 1.91 -14.90 -3.84
N GLY A 30 1.88 -15.88 -4.75
CA GLY A 30 0.65 -16.37 -5.32
C GLY A 30 -0.06 -17.35 -4.40
N ALA A 31 -1.36 -17.55 -4.65
CA ALA A 31 -2.17 -18.55 -3.94
C ALA A 31 -1.64 -19.98 -4.12
N ASP A 32 -0.91 -20.23 -5.22
CA ASP A 32 -0.27 -21.51 -5.54
C ASP A 32 1.09 -21.70 -4.85
N GLY A 33 1.53 -20.74 -4.03
CA GLY A 33 2.81 -20.77 -3.35
C GLY A 33 3.98 -20.24 -4.15
N LYS A 34 3.79 -19.83 -5.38
CA LYS A 34 4.86 -19.24 -6.20
C LYS A 34 5.27 -17.87 -5.68
N LYS A 35 6.56 -17.58 -5.78
CA LYS A 35 7.16 -16.32 -5.35
C LYS A 35 7.57 -15.51 -6.58
N TYR A 36 7.13 -14.26 -6.62
CA TYR A 36 7.40 -13.36 -7.73
C TYR A 36 8.18 -12.13 -7.26
N LEU A 37 9.17 -11.72 -8.03
CA LEU A 37 9.83 -10.42 -7.82
C LEU A 37 8.92 -9.33 -8.36
N ASP A 38 8.52 -8.38 -7.51
CA ASP A 38 7.66 -7.29 -7.93
C ASP A 38 8.46 -6.23 -8.68
N CYS A 39 8.22 -6.13 -9.98
CA CYS A 39 8.88 -5.14 -10.84
C CYS A 39 7.93 -4.05 -11.33
N TYR A 40 6.63 -4.21 -11.10
CA TYR A 40 5.64 -3.23 -11.51
C TYR A 40 4.40 -3.29 -10.63
N ASN A 41 4.19 -2.28 -9.83
CA ASN A 41 3.01 -2.16 -8.96
C ASN A 41 2.88 -0.73 -8.46
N ASN A 42 1.86 -0.48 -7.62
CA ASN A 42 1.83 0.75 -6.82
C ASN A 42 3.11 0.79 -6.00
N VAL A 43 3.76 1.95 -5.94
CA VAL A 43 5.14 2.03 -5.43
C VAL A 43 5.20 1.92 -3.91
N PRO A 44 5.52 0.75 -3.35
CA PRO A 44 5.80 0.62 -1.92
C PRO A 44 7.26 0.99 -1.68
N HIS A 45 7.53 2.26 -1.38
CA HIS A 45 8.88 2.83 -1.31
C HIS A 45 9.86 2.04 -0.44
N VAL A 46 9.39 1.42 0.63
CA VAL A 46 10.22 0.65 1.55
C VAL A 46 9.87 -0.84 1.54
N GLY A 47 9.21 -1.30 0.48
CA GLY A 47 8.77 -2.68 0.32
C GLY A 47 7.37 -2.94 0.83
N HIS A 48 6.81 -4.08 0.41
CA HIS A 48 5.49 -4.51 0.83
C HIS A 48 5.48 -4.83 2.33
N CYS A 49 4.45 -4.37 3.01
CA CYS A 49 4.19 -4.69 4.43
C CYS A 49 5.37 -4.36 5.35
N HIS A 50 6.06 -3.24 5.11
CA HIS A 50 7.13 -2.82 6.01
C HIS A 50 6.58 -2.62 7.42
N PRO A 51 7.17 -3.27 8.44
CA PRO A 51 6.61 -3.28 9.80
C PRO A 51 6.37 -1.90 10.39
N LYS A 52 7.27 -0.96 10.20
CA LYS A 52 7.12 0.42 10.73
C LYS A 52 5.98 1.17 10.06
N VAL A 53 5.77 0.97 8.75
CA VAL A 53 4.67 1.60 8.02
C VAL A 53 3.34 1.00 8.45
N VAL A 54 3.27 -0.33 8.52
CA VAL A 54 2.07 -1.05 8.96
C VAL A 54 1.66 -0.62 10.37
N GLU A 55 2.63 -0.55 11.29
CA GLU A 55 2.39 -0.13 12.68
C GLU A 55 1.90 1.32 12.76
N ALA A 56 2.52 2.22 12.00
CA ALA A 56 2.12 3.64 11.99
C ALA A 56 0.69 3.82 11.46
N ILE A 57 0.34 3.11 10.38
CA ILE A 57 -1.00 3.16 9.80
C ILE A 57 -2.02 2.59 10.80
N ALA A 58 -1.73 1.45 11.41
CA ALA A 58 -2.63 0.83 12.39
C ALA A 58 -2.86 1.73 13.60
N LYS A 59 -1.80 2.34 14.12
CA LYS A 59 -1.89 3.27 15.26
C LYS A 59 -2.75 4.49 14.91
N GLN A 60 -2.50 5.09 13.77
CA GLN A 60 -3.26 6.27 13.34
C GLN A 60 -4.72 5.93 13.05
N ALA A 61 -4.99 4.79 12.42
CA ALA A 61 -6.35 4.35 12.14
C ALA A 61 -7.17 4.13 13.42
N LYS A 62 -6.53 3.68 14.49
CA LYS A 62 -7.18 3.54 15.81
C LYS A 62 -7.40 4.87 16.51
N THR A 63 -6.61 5.86 16.19
CA THR A 63 -6.63 7.16 16.89
C THR A 63 -7.55 8.16 16.23
N LEU A 64 -7.34 8.40 14.94
CA LEU A 64 -8.11 9.40 14.21
C LEU A 64 -7.89 9.26 12.72
N ASN A 65 -8.99 9.30 11.97
CA ASN A 65 -8.98 9.43 10.53
C ASN A 65 -9.98 10.51 10.13
N THR A 66 -9.48 11.67 9.75
CA THR A 66 -10.31 12.81 9.41
C THR A 66 -9.71 13.59 8.23
N HIS A 67 -10.42 14.62 7.77
CA HIS A 67 -9.95 15.42 6.64
C HIS A 67 -9.15 16.66 7.11
N THR A 68 -8.58 17.37 6.14
CA THR A 68 -7.63 18.47 6.36
C THR A 68 -8.23 19.75 6.97
N ARG A 69 -9.54 19.83 7.11
CA ARG A 69 -10.20 21.04 7.66
C ARG A 69 -10.11 21.13 9.17
N TYR A 70 -9.72 20.07 9.84
CA TYR A 70 -9.43 20.08 11.28
C TYR A 70 -7.95 20.28 11.52
N LEU A 71 -7.62 20.86 12.66
CA LEU A 71 -6.22 20.97 13.09
C LEU A 71 -5.73 19.62 13.60
N HIS A 72 -4.53 19.25 13.20
CA HIS A 72 -3.87 18.02 13.66
C HIS A 72 -2.36 18.24 13.67
N GLU A 73 -1.73 18.00 14.80
CA GLU A 73 -0.30 18.25 14.98
C GLU A 73 0.58 17.40 14.06
N GLY A 74 0.19 16.15 13.79
CA GLY A 74 0.94 15.27 12.89
C GLY A 74 1.10 15.85 11.48
N ILE A 75 0.08 16.52 10.97
CA ILE A 75 0.14 17.18 9.66
C ILE A 75 1.14 18.33 9.69
N LEU A 76 1.13 19.10 10.77
CA LEU A 76 2.06 20.23 10.95
C LEU A 76 3.49 19.75 11.08
N ASP A 77 3.73 18.71 11.87
CA ASP A 77 5.06 18.11 12.04
C ASP A 77 5.61 17.60 10.71
N TYR A 78 4.79 16.92 9.93
CA TYR A 78 5.18 16.45 8.61
C TYR A 78 5.48 17.61 7.66
N GLY A 79 4.64 18.63 7.68
CA GLY A 79 4.84 19.84 6.86
C GLY A 79 6.14 20.55 7.20
N GLU A 80 6.46 20.69 8.47
CA GLU A 80 7.73 21.26 8.91
C GLU A 80 8.91 20.45 8.41
N SER A 81 8.84 19.13 8.52
CA SER A 81 9.90 18.23 8.04
C SER A 81 10.14 18.36 6.54
N LEU A 82 9.10 18.63 5.76
CA LEU A 82 9.22 18.80 4.31
C LEU A 82 9.72 20.20 3.92
N CYS A 83 9.31 21.23 4.65
CA CYS A 83 9.59 22.62 4.30
C CYS A 83 10.89 23.15 4.86
N LEU A 84 11.38 22.62 5.98
CA LEU A 84 12.63 23.04 6.57
C LEU A 84 13.79 22.26 5.95
N PRO A 85 14.87 22.95 5.55
CA PRO A 85 16.04 22.26 5.04
C PRO A 85 16.67 21.43 6.16
N SER A 86 16.83 20.14 5.91
CA SER A 86 17.43 19.20 6.86
C SER A 86 18.83 18.73 6.44
N TRP A 87 19.34 19.30 5.36
CA TRP A 87 20.67 19.05 4.83
C TRP A 87 21.58 20.25 5.00
#